data_3fcda1bca8a3e3749d798cd01e806ff8
#
_entry.id   3fcda1bca8a3e3749d798cd01e806ff8
#
_cell.length_a   1.000
_cell.length_b   1.000
_cell.length_c   1.000
_cell.angle_alpha   90.00
_cell.angle_beta   90.00
_cell.angle_gamma   90.00
#
_symmetry.space_group_name_H-M   'P 1'
#
loop_
_entity.id
_entity.type
_entity.pdbx_description
1 polymer ?
#
loop_
_entity_poly.entity_id
_entity_poly.type
_entity_poly.pdbx_seq_one_letter_code
_entity_poly.pdbx_strand_id
1 'polypeptide(L)'
;MTAQLRPLRRRKPAKKRMLLIVNPYATTVSDRLKNLVVYALQGRFDVEAVSTQAQNHATEIGREALDGGYDVVVAFGGDGTLNEVVNGVAGTEMPVAILPGGSTNVVARTLGMPNDVVDATEHLLSLADDWQPRRIDLGMVDDRYFVFACGAGIDASVVKRVDRNPTLKGNAGPYYYSWAGVSSFYRKYLLNPVRMRTSVDGCEPIEGVTTIVQNSDPFTYFASRPIRVCEGIAIDDGTLSMAVLKRAAQRDMPTLINRLFSEKNPAARHKQVAHFDDVGHAVVETVSKDKQGKIRPLPLQVDGDYIGERDRIELRAVPAALTVVA
;
A
#
# COMPACT_ATOMS: atom_id res chain seq x y z
N MET A 1 -22.54 -24.91 -61.09
CA MET A 1 -22.40 -23.61 -60.42
C MET A 1 -22.05 -23.84 -58.95
N THR A 2 -20.77 -23.76 -58.64
CA THR A 2 -20.27 -23.99 -57.28
C THR A 2 -20.22 -22.64 -56.56
N ALA A 3 -21.11 -22.46 -55.57
CA ALA A 3 -21.15 -21.26 -54.74
C ALA A 3 -19.92 -21.28 -53.80
N GLN A 4 -18.98 -20.39 -54.05
CA GLN A 4 -17.87 -20.12 -53.11
C GLN A 4 -18.43 -19.42 -51.85
N LEU A 5 -18.45 -20.14 -50.74
CA LEU A 5 -18.69 -19.57 -49.41
C LEU A 5 -17.57 -18.58 -49.05
N ARG A 6 -17.89 -17.31 -48.99
CA ARG A 6 -16.99 -16.27 -48.43
C ARG A 6 -16.72 -16.65 -46.96
N PRO A 7 -15.45 -16.69 -46.54
CA PRO A 7 -15.13 -16.90 -45.12
C PRO A 7 -15.75 -15.78 -44.26
N LEU A 8 -16.52 -16.15 -43.28
CA LEU A 8 -17.04 -15.24 -42.26
C LEU A 8 -15.84 -14.56 -41.58
N ARG A 9 -15.64 -13.27 -41.84
CA ARG A 9 -14.69 -12.46 -41.07
C ARG A 9 -15.14 -12.52 -39.62
N ARG A 10 -14.42 -13.26 -38.76
CA ARG A 10 -14.57 -13.16 -37.31
C ARG A 10 -14.34 -11.70 -36.96
N ARG A 11 -15.38 -11.00 -36.46
CA ARG A 11 -15.21 -9.68 -35.87
C ARG A 11 -14.14 -9.84 -34.77
N LYS A 12 -13.04 -9.09 -34.84
CA LYS A 12 -12.13 -8.97 -33.72
C LYS A 12 -12.95 -8.53 -32.51
N PRO A 13 -12.81 -9.16 -31.34
CA PRO A 13 -13.48 -8.67 -30.13
C PRO A 13 -13.12 -7.20 -29.92
N ALA A 14 -14.10 -6.40 -29.47
CA ALA A 14 -13.86 -5.02 -29.14
C ALA A 14 -12.74 -4.96 -28.07
N LYS A 15 -11.83 -4.02 -28.22
CA LYS A 15 -10.77 -3.78 -27.22
C LYS A 15 -11.44 -3.31 -25.91
N LYS A 16 -10.93 -3.78 -24.78
CA LYS A 16 -11.33 -3.27 -23.47
C LYS A 16 -10.89 -1.81 -23.32
N ARG A 17 -11.76 -0.99 -22.74
CA ARG A 17 -11.46 0.42 -22.44
C ARG A 17 -10.66 0.50 -21.15
N MET A 18 -9.51 1.13 -21.22
CA MET A 18 -8.54 1.27 -20.11
C MET A 18 -8.35 2.73 -19.76
N LEU A 19 -8.59 3.10 -18.50
CA LEU A 19 -8.18 4.39 -17.96
C LEU A 19 -6.81 4.24 -17.29
N LEU A 20 -5.79 4.92 -17.81
CA LEU A 20 -4.45 4.94 -17.24
C LEU A 20 -4.25 6.22 -16.43
N ILE A 21 -4.26 6.11 -15.11
CA ILE A 21 -4.03 7.22 -14.17
C ILE A 21 -2.53 7.32 -13.90
N VAL A 22 -1.89 8.38 -14.36
CA VAL A 22 -0.44 8.57 -14.33
C VAL A 22 -0.05 9.59 -13.28
N ASN A 23 0.84 9.22 -12.36
CA ASN A 23 1.48 10.18 -11.48
C ASN A 23 2.81 10.67 -12.10
N PRO A 24 2.87 11.90 -12.64
CA PRO A 24 4.08 12.41 -13.29
C PRO A 24 5.24 12.68 -12.32
N TYR A 25 4.97 12.69 -11.02
CA TYR A 25 5.97 12.91 -9.95
C TYR A 25 6.52 11.61 -9.38
N ALA A 26 6.05 10.44 -9.83
CA ALA A 26 6.58 9.16 -9.40
C ALA A 26 8.03 8.97 -9.88
N THR A 27 8.83 8.27 -9.08
CA THR A 27 10.31 8.25 -9.20
C THR A 27 10.81 7.81 -10.56
N THR A 28 10.15 6.85 -11.21
CA THR A 28 10.58 6.28 -12.50
C THR A 28 9.74 6.76 -13.68
N VAL A 29 8.68 7.55 -13.44
CA VAL A 29 7.78 8.02 -14.50
C VAL A 29 8.36 9.27 -15.16
N SER A 30 8.51 9.21 -16.48
CA SER A 30 8.86 10.35 -17.34
C SER A 30 7.85 10.46 -18.48
N ASP A 31 7.72 11.65 -19.09
CA ASP A 31 6.82 11.83 -20.23
C ASP A 31 7.14 10.87 -21.39
N ARG A 32 8.44 10.64 -21.62
CA ARG A 32 8.87 9.68 -22.64
C ARG A 32 8.40 8.26 -22.32
N LEU A 33 8.59 7.82 -21.07
CA LEU A 33 8.18 6.48 -20.63
C LEU A 33 6.66 6.34 -20.67
N LYS A 34 5.92 7.34 -20.17
CA LYS A 34 4.45 7.38 -20.26
C LYS A 34 3.97 7.16 -21.69
N ASN A 35 4.52 7.94 -22.64
CA ASN A 35 4.11 7.85 -24.03
C ASN A 35 4.42 6.48 -24.67
N LEU A 36 5.55 5.85 -24.31
CA LEU A 36 5.89 4.50 -24.74
C LEU A 36 4.92 3.46 -24.19
N VAL A 37 4.59 3.54 -22.91
CA VAL A 37 3.61 2.66 -22.24
C VAL A 37 2.23 2.81 -22.88
N VAL A 38 1.73 4.03 -23.05
CA VAL A 38 0.45 4.28 -23.72
C VAL A 38 0.43 3.70 -25.12
N TYR A 39 1.48 3.95 -25.93
CA TYR A 39 1.58 3.41 -27.28
C TYR A 39 1.56 1.88 -27.30
N ALA A 40 2.28 1.22 -26.40
CA ALA A 40 2.30 -0.23 -26.30
C ALA A 40 0.91 -0.78 -25.93
N LEU A 41 0.28 -0.22 -24.89
CA LEU A 41 -1.04 -0.67 -24.40
C LEU A 41 -2.15 -0.47 -25.45
N GLN A 42 -2.06 0.57 -26.27
CA GLN A 42 -3.01 0.82 -27.39
C GLN A 42 -3.01 -0.31 -28.44
N GLY A 43 -1.98 -1.16 -28.45
CA GLY A 43 -1.98 -2.37 -29.27
C GLY A 43 -3.11 -3.33 -28.94
N ARG A 44 -3.53 -3.41 -27.65
CA ARG A 44 -4.52 -4.38 -27.15
C ARG A 44 -5.75 -3.73 -26.51
N PHE A 45 -5.63 -2.53 -25.97
CA PHE A 45 -6.67 -1.80 -25.24
C PHE A 45 -7.06 -0.50 -25.98
N ASP A 46 -8.22 0.04 -25.64
CA ASP A 46 -8.61 1.42 -25.95
C ASP A 46 -8.22 2.27 -24.73
N VAL A 47 -7.09 3.00 -24.83
CA VAL A 47 -6.42 3.62 -23.68
C VAL A 47 -6.67 5.11 -23.64
N GLU A 48 -7.24 5.57 -22.53
CA GLU A 48 -7.27 6.96 -22.14
C GLU A 48 -6.28 7.18 -20.98
N ALA A 49 -5.38 8.18 -21.11
CA ALA A 49 -4.36 8.46 -20.11
C ALA A 49 -4.56 9.84 -19.49
N VAL A 50 -4.72 9.87 -18.16
CA VAL A 50 -4.92 11.09 -17.37
C VAL A 50 -3.81 11.24 -16.35
N SER A 51 -3.16 12.42 -16.31
CA SER A 51 -2.11 12.69 -15.32
C SER A 51 -2.70 13.36 -14.07
N THR A 52 -2.26 12.89 -12.90
CA THR A 52 -2.62 13.52 -11.62
C THR A 52 -1.98 14.90 -11.50
N GLN A 53 -2.65 15.83 -10.85
CA GLN A 53 -2.20 17.23 -10.69
C GLN A 53 -1.88 17.58 -9.23
N ALA A 54 -2.47 16.85 -8.27
CA ALA A 54 -2.35 17.09 -6.85
C ALA A 54 -2.54 15.78 -6.06
N GLN A 55 -2.27 15.83 -4.77
CA GLN A 55 -2.61 14.77 -3.83
C GLN A 55 -4.14 14.55 -3.81
N ASN A 56 -4.56 13.30 -3.72
CA ASN A 56 -5.95 12.81 -3.80
C ASN A 56 -6.63 12.97 -5.17
N HIS A 57 -5.99 13.53 -6.19
CA HIS A 57 -6.59 13.66 -7.52
C HIS A 57 -6.84 12.30 -8.18
N ALA A 58 -5.97 11.29 -7.93
CA ALA A 58 -6.22 9.94 -8.44
C ALA A 58 -7.47 9.30 -7.83
N THR A 59 -7.87 9.69 -6.61
CA THR A 59 -9.13 9.25 -5.99
C THR A 59 -10.36 9.83 -6.72
N GLU A 60 -10.29 11.10 -7.11
CA GLU A 60 -11.36 11.76 -7.87
C GLU A 60 -11.51 11.13 -9.25
N ILE A 61 -10.40 10.99 -9.98
CA ILE A 61 -10.37 10.33 -11.29
C ILE A 61 -10.91 8.89 -11.20
N GLY A 62 -10.52 8.14 -10.15
CA GLY A 62 -11.01 6.77 -9.90
C GLY A 62 -12.53 6.72 -9.70
N ARG A 63 -13.13 7.66 -8.98
CA ARG A 63 -14.59 7.76 -8.80
C ARG A 63 -15.29 8.08 -10.12
N GLU A 64 -14.78 9.04 -10.88
CA GLU A 64 -15.34 9.41 -12.18
C GLU A 64 -15.26 8.25 -13.18
N ALA A 65 -14.24 7.40 -13.06
CA ALA A 65 -14.09 6.22 -13.91
C ALA A 65 -15.23 5.21 -13.78
N LEU A 66 -15.92 5.15 -12.63
CA LEU A 66 -17.02 4.22 -12.39
C LEU A 66 -18.18 4.43 -13.37
N ASP A 67 -18.45 5.69 -13.73
CA ASP A 67 -19.50 6.08 -14.70
C ASP A 67 -18.94 6.25 -16.11
N GLY A 68 -17.62 6.21 -16.28
CA GLY A 68 -16.92 6.46 -17.53
C GLY A 68 -16.98 5.32 -18.56
N GLY A 69 -17.52 4.15 -18.18
CA GLY A 69 -17.62 2.98 -19.06
C GLY A 69 -16.27 2.33 -19.37
N TYR A 70 -15.32 2.41 -18.46
CA TYR A 70 -14.04 1.71 -18.54
C TYR A 70 -14.18 0.26 -18.04
N ASP A 71 -13.40 -0.64 -18.63
CA ASP A 71 -13.31 -2.05 -18.22
C ASP A 71 -12.20 -2.27 -17.17
N VAL A 72 -11.27 -1.32 -17.03
CA VAL A 72 -10.16 -1.37 -16.07
C VAL A 72 -9.59 0.02 -15.81
N VAL A 73 -9.19 0.26 -14.57
CA VAL A 73 -8.39 1.42 -14.15
C VAL A 73 -6.97 0.93 -13.86
N VAL A 74 -5.96 1.59 -14.44
CA VAL A 74 -4.56 1.27 -14.21
C VAL A 74 -3.88 2.40 -13.44
N ALA A 75 -3.34 2.12 -12.27
CA ALA A 75 -2.54 3.05 -11.51
C ALA A 75 -1.07 3.00 -12.00
N PHE A 76 -0.61 4.03 -12.69
CA PHE A 76 0.78 4.18 -13.10
C PHE A 76 1.51 5.14 -12.17
N GLY A 77 2.13 4.59 -11.15
CA GLY A 77 2.79 5.34 -10.07
C GLY A 77 3.34 4.43 -8.97
N GLY A 78 3.60 4.98 -7.80
CA GLY A 78 3.97 4.23 -6.60
C GLY A 78 2.75 3.78 -5.79
N ASP A 79 3.03 3.17 -4.62
CA ASP A 79 2.01 2.65 -3.71
C ASP A 79 0.99 3.75 -3.28
N GLY A 80 1.44 4.99 -3.08
CA GLY A 80 0.54 6.12 -2.76
C GLY A 80 -0.45 6.43 -3.88
N THR A 81 0.00 6.41 -5.16
CA THR A 81 -0.91 6.60 -6.31
C THR A 81 -1.94 5.48 -6.39
N LEU A 82 -1.50 4.24 -6.15
CA LEU A 82 -2.41 3.11 -6.09
C LEU A 82 -3.40 3.26 -4.93
N ASN A 83 -2.96 3.65 -3.74
CA ASN A 83 -3.83 3.88 -2.59
C ASN A 83 -4.92 4.92 -2.90
N GLU A 84 -4.57 6.01 -3.59
CA GLU A 84 -5.55 7.00 -4.04
C GLU A 84 -6.58 6.39 -5.01
N VAL A 85 -6.13 5.63 -6.04
CA VAL A 85 -7.03 4.95 -6.98
C VAL A 85 -7.95 3.99 -6.23
N VAL A 86 -7.42 3.17 -5.33
CA VAL A 86 -8.18 2.23 -4.51
C VAL A 86 -9.26 2.96 -3.71
N ASN A 87 -8.95 4.08 -3.07
CA ASN A 87 -9.94 4.89 -2.34
C ASN A 87 -10.99 5.55 -3.24
N GLY A 88 -10.79 5.52 -4.55
CA GLY A 88 -11.80 5.94 -5.53
C GLY A 88 -12.74 4.83 -5.94
N VAL A 89 -12.27 3.56 -5.99
CA VAL A 89 -13.01 2.45 -6.62
C VAL A 89 -13.32 1.29 -5.67
N ALA A 90 -12.79 1.27 -4.44
CA ALA A 90 -13.02 0.20 -3.48
C ALA A 90 -14.53 -0.05 -3.23
N GLY A 91 -14.89 -1.31 -3.00
CA GLY A 91 -16.29 -1.73 -2.83
C GLY A 91 -17.07 -1.84 -4.13
N THR A 92 -16.45 -1.63 -5.30
CA THR A 92 -17.07 -1.78 -6.62
C THR A 92 -16.50 -2.98 -7.38
N GLU A 93 -17.07 -3.26 -8.56
CA GLU A 93 -16.58 -4.30 -9.46
C GLU A 93 -15.47 -3.80 -10.42
N MET A 94 -15.09 -2.52 -10.36
CA MET A 94 -14.10 -1.94 -11.26
C MET A 94 -12.73 -2.61 -11.04
N PRO A 95 -12.18 -3.31 -12.04
CA PRO A 95 -10.87 -3.91 -11.93
C PRO A 95 -9.76 -2.85 -11.90
N VAL A 96 -8.79 -3.05 -11.01
CA VAL A 96 -7.59 -2.22 -10.91
C VAL A 96 -6.37 -3.05 -11.32
N ALA A 97 -5.52 -2.47 -12.16
CA ALA A 97 -4.20 -2.99 -12.44
C ALA A 97 -3.11 -1.98 -12.06
N ILE A 98 -1.87 -2.42 -11.99
CA ILE A 98 -0.76 -1.61 -11.49
C ILE A 98 0.37 -1.57 -12.50
N LEU A 99 0.87 -0.36 -12.78
CA LEU A 99 2.17 -0.15 -13.43
C LEU A 99 3.13 0.49 -12.42
N PRO A 100 4.18 -0.23 -11.98
CA PRO A 100 5.06 0.22 -10.91
C PRO A 100 5.90 1.43 -11.35
N GLY A 101 5.64 2.59 -10.77
CA GLY A 101 6.36 3.84 -11.03
C GLY A 101 7.10 4.40 -9.82
N GLY A 102 6.97 3.77 -8.66
CA GLY A 102 7.62 4.15 -7.40
C GLY A 102 8.93 3.41 -7.15
N SER A 103 9.56 3.69 -6.02
CA SER A 103 10.81 3.05 -5.60
C SER A 103 10.60 1.68 -4.94
N THR A 104 9.47 1.43 -4.32
CA THR A 104 9.23 0.22 -3.50
C THR A 104 8.20 -0.71 -4.14
N ASN A 105 7.04 -0.17 -4.56
CA ASN A 105 5.95 -0.86 -5.25
C ASN A 105 5.55 -2.16 -4.54
N VAL A 106 5.20 -2.04 -3.24
CA VAL A 106 4.91 -3.19 -2.37
C VAL A 106 3.76 -4.01 -2.95
N VAL A 107 2.65 -3.36 -3.29
CA VAL A 107 1.44 -4.06 -3.78
C VAL A 107 1.68 -4.74 -5.13
N ALA A 108 2.35 -4.07 -6.08
CA ALA A 108 2.68 -4.67 -7.36
C ALA A 108 3.48 -5.98 -7.16
N ARG A 109 4.50 -5.94 -6.32
CA ARG A 109 5.34 -7.12 -6.01
C ARG A 109 4.56 -8.21 -5.28
N THR A 110 3.68 -7.85 -4.34
CA THR A 110 2.82 -8.82 -3.62
C THR A 110 1.85 -9.52 -4.56
N LEU A 111 1.34 -8.82 -5.56
CA LEU A 111 0.45 -9.38 -6.58
C LEU A 111 1.19 -10.16 -7.68
N GLY A 112 2.53 -10.22 -7.64
CA GLY A 112 3.33 -10.92 -8.64
C GLY A 112 3.62 -10.12 -9.91
N MET A 113 3.28 -8.82 -9.94
CA MET A 113 3.60 -7.93 -11.05
C MET A 113 5.11 -7.70 -11.14
N PRO A 114 5.70 -7.69 -12.33
CA PRO A 114 7.09 -7.27 -12.52
C PRO A 114 7.34 -5.86 -11.96
N ASN A 115 8.49 -5.65 -11.31
CA ASN A 115 8.80 -4.35 -10.70
C ASN A 115 9.43 -3.34 -11.68
N ASP A 116 9.72 -3.76 -12.90
CA ASP A 116 10.12 -2.88 -14.01
C ASP A 116 8.88 -2.49 -14.83
N VAL A 117 8.82 -1.22 -15.25
CA VAL A 117 7.65 -0.68 -15.99
C VAL A 117 7.48 -1.35 -17.36
N VAL A 118 8.58 -1.69 -18.04
CA VAL A 118 8.53 -2.32 -19.38
C VAL A 118 7.99 -3.73 -19.26
N ASP A 119 8.57 -4.52 -18.35
CA ASP A 119 8.14 -5.89 -18.07
C ASP A 119 6.69 -5.94 -17.57
N ALA A 120 6.29 -4.99 -16.69
CA ALA A 120 4.91 -4.86 -16.22
C ALA A 120 3.94 -4.47 -17.34
N THR A 121 4.38 -3.66 -18.31
CA THR A 121 3.57 -3.33 -19.50
C THR A 121 3.38 -4.55 -20.37
N GLU A 122 4.42 -5.35 -20.59
CA GLU A 122 4.34 -6.60 -21.35
C GLU A 122 3.42 -7.61 -20.64
N HIS A 123 3.52 -7.71 -19.31
CA HIS A 123 2.62 -8.54 -18.52
C HIS A 123 1.16 -8.11 -18.69
N LEU A 124 0.82 -6.82 -18.57
CA LEU A 124 -0.54 -6.31 -18.80
C LEU A 124 -1.05 -6.61 -20.22
N LEU A 125 -0.18 -6.54 -21.23
CA LEU A 125 -0.54 -6.90 -22.60
C LEU A 125 -0.88 -8.39 -22.71
N SER A 126 -0.19 -9.26 -21.99
CA SER A 126 -0.48 -10.71 -21.96
C SER A 126 -1.82 -11.01 -21.28
N LEU A 127 -2.17 -10.29 -20.21
CA LEU A 127 -3.46 -10.42 -19.51
C LEU A 127 -4.68 -10.07 -20.40
N ALA A 128 -4.48 -9.32 -21.48
CA ALA A 128 -5.57 -9.04 -22.41
C ALA A 128 -6.15 -10.30 -23.07
N ASP A 129 -5.37 -11.37 -23.17
CA ASP A 129 -5.80 -12.67 -23.72
C ASP A 129 -6.34 -13.60 -22.65
N ASP A 130 -5.87 -13.46 -21.39
CA ASP A 130 -6.31 -14.26 -20.23
C ASP A 130 -6.78 -13.33 -19.11
N TRP A 131 -7.95 -12.71 -19.33
CA TRP A 131 -8.52 -11.72 -18.43
C TRP A 131 -9.20 -12.40 -17.25
N GLN A 132 -8.50 -12.46 -16.11
CA GLN A 132 -8.97 -13.11 -14.89
C GLN A 132 -8.91 -12.15 -13.69
N PRO A 133 -9.88 -11.24 -13.53
CA PRO A 133 -9.93 -10.40 -12.34
C PRO A 133 -10.22 -11.25 -11.10
N ARG A 134 -9.52 -10.94 -9.99
CA ARG A 134 -9.73 -11.58 -8.70
C ARG A 134 -10.00 -10.55 -7.60
N ARG A 135 -10.70 -10.95 -6.56
CA ARG A 135 -10.95 -10.11 -5.40
C ARG A 135 -9.80 -10.24 -4.41
N ILE A 136 -9.42 -9.10 -3.82
CA ILE A 136 -8.52 -9.02 -2.67
C ILE A 136 -9.17 -8.22 -1.56
N ASP A 137 -8.66 -8.40 -0.35
CA ASP A 137 -9.11 -7.69 0.83
C ASP A 137 -8.44 -6.33 0.93
N LEU A 138 -9.05 -5.44 1.69
CA LEU A 138 -8.49 -4.16 2.09
C LEU A 138 -8.57 -4.03 3.61
N GLY A 139 -7.64 -3.31 4.19
CA GLY A 139 -7.84 -2.76 5.52
C GLY A 139 -8.49 -1.38 5.41
N MET A 140 -9.21 -0.98 6.46
CA MET A 140 -9.76 0.36 6.60
C MET A 140 -9.30 0.96 7.91
N VAL A 141 -8.83 2.20 7.88
CA VAL A 141 -8.54 3.01 9.05
C VAL A 141 -9.44 4.25 9.00
N ASP A 142 -10.30 4.37 10.01
CA ASP A 142 -11.40 5.35 10.04
C ASP A 142 -12.25 5.22 8.75
N ASP A 143 -12.11 6.15 7.81
CA ASP A 143 -12.80 6.21 6.52
C ASP A 143 -11.87 6.00 5.30
N ARG A 144 -10.59 5.63 5.54
CA ARG A 144 -9.60 5.45 4.47
C ARG A 144 -9.16 3.99 4.33
N TYR A 145 -9.21 3.47 3.11
CA TYR A 145 -8.68 2.16 2.77
C TYR A 145 -7.16 2.14 2.73
N PHE A 146 -6.58 1.01 3.11
CA PHE A 146 -5.18 0.67 2.85
C PHE A 146 -5.07 -0.72 2.22
N VAL A 147 -4.06 -0.90 1.38
CA VAL A 147 -3.91 -2.13 0.60
C VAL A 147 -2.99 -3.12 1.31
N PHE A 148 -1.88 -2.66 1.87
CA PHE A 148 -0.91 -3.57 2.48
C PHE A 148 -0.61 -3.29 3.94
N ALA A 149 -0.56 -2.04 4.39
CA ALA A 149 -0.26 -1.76 5.79
C ALA A 149 -0.70 -0.38 6.27
N CYS A 150 -1.02 -0.33 7.55
CA CYS A 150 -1.24 0.88 8.32
C CYS A 150 -0.37 0.87 9.58
N GLY A 151 0.16 2.02 9.99
CA GLY A 151 1.01 2.12 11.16
C GLY A 151 0.77 3.36 11.99
N ALA A 152 0.74 3.18 13.32
CA ALA A 152 0.65 4.28 14.28
C ALA A 152 1.87 4.31 15.19
N GLY A 153 2.38 5.50 15.49
CA GLY A 153 3.50 5.69 16.41
C GLY A 153 4.86 5.90 15.72
N ILE A 154 5.86 5.07 16.04
CA ILE A 154 7.25 5.23 15.53
C ILE A 154 7.27 5.19 14.01
N ASP A 155 6.64 4.19 13.43
CA ASP A 155 6.59 3.95 12.00
C ASP A 155 6.07 5.19 11.25
N ALA A 156 4.89 5.67 11.58
CA ALA A 156 4.33 6.89 10.99
C ALA A 156 5.21 8.14 11.21
N SER A 157 5.98 8.20 12.31
CA SER A 157 6.91 9.30 12.55
C SER A 157 8.13 9.27 11.64
N VAL A 158 8.56 8.06 11.22
CA VAL A 158 9.63 7.88 10.22
C VAL A 158 9.13 8.37 8.86
N VAL A 159 7.95 7.94 8.44
CA VAL A 159 7.31 8.38 7.18
C VAL A 159 7.15 9.90 7.16
N LYS A 160 6.56 10.49 8.20
CA LYS A 160 6.44 11.96 8.35
C LYS A 160 7.76 12.71 8.15
N ARG A 161 8.87 12.13 8.64
CA ARG A 161 10.20 12.75 8.51
C ARG A 161 10.75 12.65 7.10
N VAL A 162 10.50 11.53 6.43
CA VAL A 162 10.92 11.30 5.04
C VAL A 162 10.16 12.23 4.10
N ASP A 163 8.86 12.36 4.26
CA ASP A 163 8.01 13.19 3.41
C ASP A 163 8.31 14.70 3.51
N ARG A 164 8.86 15.15 4.65
CA ARG A 164 9.31 16.54 4.81
C ARG A 164 10.54 16.91 3.96
N ASN A 165 11.24 15.94 3.39
CA ASN A 165 12.47 16.16 2.63
C ASN A 165 12.47 15.34 1.32
N PRO A 166 11.63 15.70 0.34
CA PRO A 166 11.45 14.92 -0.88
C PRO A 166 12.71 14.79 -1.73
N THR A 167 13.59 15.80 -1.69
CA THR A 167 14.88 15.78 -2.42
C THR A 167 15.84 14.72 -1.88
N LEU A 168 15.85 14.50 -0.56
CA LEU A 168 16.66 13.45 0.06
C LEU A 168 16.05 12.07 -0.16
N LYS A 169 14.71 11.97 -0.26
CA LYS A 169 13.99 10.75 -0.63
C LYS A 169 14.44 10.26 -2.01
N GLY A 170 14.53 11.15 -2.99
CA GLY A 170 14.96 10.82 -4.35
C GLY A 170 16.44 10.42 -4.48
N ASN A 171 17.33 11.13 -3.79
CA ASN A 171 18.78 10.96 -3.98
C ASN A 171 19.43 9.89 -3.08
N ALA A 172 18.92 9.67 -1.87
CA ALA A 172 19.51 8.75 -0.89
C ALA A 172 18.68 7.48 -0.64
N GLY A 173 17.44 7.40 -1.20
CA GLY A 173 16.61 6.21 -1.20
C GLY A 173 16.56 5.46 0.13
N PRO A 174 16.84 4.14 0.15
CA PRO A 174 16.75 3.30 1.34
C PRO A 174 17.61 3.74 2.52
N TYR A 175 18.78 4.34 2.25
CA TYR A 175 19.68 4.83 3.31
C TYR A 175 19.09 6.01 4.07
N TYR A 176 18.34 6.90 3.37
CA TYR A 176 17.65 8.00 4.02
C TYR A 176 16.51 7.52 4.92
N TYR A 177 15.75 6.52 4.51
CA TYR A 177 14.73 5.88 5.35
C TYR A 177 15.35 5.27 6.62
N SER A 178 16.46 4.55 6.48
CA SER A 178 17.19 3.98 7.62
C SER A 178 17.68 5.06 8.59
N TRP A 179 18.29 6.13 8.07
CA TRP A 179 18.73 7.26 8.89
C TRP A 179 17.56 7.99 9.55
N ALA A 180 16.47 8.21 8.84
CA ALA A 180 15.25 8.81 9.38
C ALA A 180 14.66 7.95 10.50
N GLY A 181 14.63 6.62 10.32
CA GLY A 181 14.19 5.66 11.33
C GLY A 181 15.04 5.75 12.60
N VAL A 182 16.36 5.60 12.47
CA VAL A 182 17.30 5.70 13.60
C VAL A 182 17.19 7.03 14.31
N SER A 183 17.21 8.16 13.57
CA SER A 183 17.16 9.48 14.17
C SER A 183 15.83 9.83 14.83
N SER A 184 14.70 9.33 14.30
CA SER A 184 13.37 9.48 14.90
C SER A 184 13.27 8.67 16.18
N PHE A 185 13.79 7.44 16.17
CA PHE A 185 13.85 6.58 17.34
C PHE A 185 14.62 7.28 18.48
N TYR A 186 15.87 7.73 18.23
CA TYR A 186 16.68 8.37 19.27
C TYR A 186 16.10 9.68 19.79
N ARG A 187 15.55 10.52 18.92
CA ARG A 187 15.07 11.85 19.32
C ARG A 187 13.70 11.86 19.99
N LYS A 188 12.79 11.02 19.52
CA LYS A 188 11.39 11.11 19.87
C LYS A 188 10.90 9.96 20.76
N TYR A 189 11.39 8.76 20.53
CA TYR A 189 10.85 7.55 21.18
C TYR A 189 11.70 7.01 22.32
N LEU A 190 13.02 7.25 22.31
CA LEU A 190 13.86 6.84 23.43
C LEU A 190 13.59 7.69 24.69
N LEU A 191 13.34 9.00 24.52
CA LEU A 191 13.22 9.95 25.62
C LEU A 191 11.78 10.15 26.08
N ASN A 192 10.80 10.16 25.17
CA ASN A 192 9.39 10.44 25.50
C ASN A 192 8.43 9.91 24.42
N PRO A 193 8.26 8.58 24.29
CA PRO A 193 7.38 7.98 23.30
C PRO A 193 5.92 8.39 23.54
N VAL A 194 5.15 8.54 22.48
CA VAL A 194 3.69 8.57 22.58
C VAL A 194 3.25 7.14 22.88
N ARG A 195 2.53 6.92 23.96
CA ARG A 195 1.98 5.61 24.33
C ARG A 195 0.54 5.49 23.85
N MET A 196 0.20 4.32 23.44
CA MET A 196 -1.12 3.97 22.94
C MET A 196 -1.63 2.71 23.61
N ARG A 197 -2.94 2.57 23.66
CA ARG A 197 -3.65 1.35 24.03
C ARG A 197 -4.26 0.79 22.76
N THR A 198 -3.96 -0.47 22.48
CA THR A 198 -4.52 -1.23 21.37
C THR A 198 -5.50 -2.25 21.94
N SER A 199 -6.74 -2.18 21.48
CA SER A 199 -7.84 -3.10 21.81
C SER A 199 -8.22 -3.86 20.55
N VAL A 200 -8.09 -5.17 20.57
CA VAL A 200 -8.52 -6.08 19.50
C VAL A 200 -9.72 -6.84 20.04
N ASP A 201 -10.75 -7.04 19.20
CA ASP A 201 -11.97 -7.72 19.62
C ASP A 201 -11.65 -9.13 20.16
N GLY A 202 -12.23 -9.45 21.30
CA GLY A 202 -12.00 -10.73 21.99
C GLY A 202 -10.68 -10.85 22.74
N CYS A 203 -9.81 -9.82 22.72
CA CYS A 203 -8.51 -9.84 23.39
C CYS A 203 -8.40 -8.79 24.49
N GLU A 204 -7.53 -9.02 25.47
CA GLU A 204 -7.19 -8.03 26.48
C GLU A 204 -6.42 -6.85 25.85
N PRO A 205 -6.76 -5.60 26.17
CA PRO A 205 -6.07 -4.43 25.64
C PRO A 205 -4.58 -4.41 26.01
N ILE A 206 -3.74 -4.00 25.05
CA ILE A 206 -2.29 -3.92 25.23
C ILE A 206 -1.79 -2.50 25.06
N GLU A 207 -0.96 -2.04 25.99
CA GLU A 207 -0.26 -0.77 25.84
C GLU A 207 1.06 -0.94 25.09
N GLY A 208 1.32 0.01 24.19
CA GLY A 208 2.51 0.02 23.34
C GLY A 208 2.95 1.42 22.95
N VAL A 209 3.96 1.47 22.10
CA VAL A 209 4.54 2.70 21.53
C VAL A 209 4.47 2.73 20.01
N THR A 210 4.11 1.61 19.39
CA THR A 210 3.88 1.45 17.96
C THR A 210 2.90 0.30 17.74
N THR A 211 1.96 0.53 16.85
CA THR A 211 1.07 -0.51 16.31
C THR A 211 1.25 -0.53 14.80
N ILE A 212 1.49 -1.69 14.24
CA ILE A 212 1.54 -1.96 12.79
C ILE A 212 0.45 -2.96 12.49
N VAL A 213 -0.32 -2.68 11.45
CA VAL A 213 -1.39 -3.52 10.93
C VAL A 213 -1.06 -3.85 9.50
N GLN A 214 -1.16 -5.11 9.14
CA GLN A 214 -0.87 -5.60 7.79
C GLN A 214 -2.06 -6.34 7.21
N ASN A 215 -2.25 -6.15 5.91
CA ASN A 215 -3.19 -6.88 5.06
C ASN A 215 -2.44 -7.76 4.05
N SER A 216 -1.11 -7.73 4.04
CA SER A 216 -0.28 -8.57 3.18
C SER A 216 1.14 -8.74 3.73
N ASP A 217 1.85 -9.79 3.31
CA ASP A 217 3.27 -10.02 3.56
C ASP A 217 4.07 -9.79 2.25
N PRO A 218 5.15 -9.02 2.29
CA PRO A 218 5.80 -8.38 3.43
C PRO A 218 5.21 -6.99 3.77
N PHE A 219 5.57 -6.46 4.95
CA PHE A 219 5.23 -5.09 5.36
C PHE A 219 5.78 -4.03 4.39
N THR A 220 7.01 -4.19 3.94
CA THR A 220 7.65 -3.34 2.94
C THR A 220 8.95 -3.98 2.46
N TYR A 221 9.73 -3.26 1.65
CA TYR A 221 11.05 -3.71 1.19
C TYR A 221 12.14 -2.70 1.53
N PHE A 222 13.28 -3.18 1.97
CA PHE A 222 14.52 -2.42 2.02
C PHE A 222 15.40 -2.85 0.84
N ALA A 223 15.47 -2.02 -0.18
CA ALA A 223 16.01 -2.39 -1.50
C ALA A 223 15.24 -3.62 -2.07
N SER A 224 15.90 -4.76 -2.21
CA SER A 224 15.27 -6.02 -2.64
C SER A 224 14.86 -6.93 -1.49
N ARG A 225 15.24 -6.63 -0.24
CA ARG A 225 14.99 -7.49 0.91
C ARG A 225 13.62 -7.20 1.51
N PRO A 226 12.76 -8.20 1.70
CA PRO A 226 11.49 -8.03 2.38
C PRO A 226 11.71 -7.73 3.87
N ILE A 227 10.93 -6.80 4.40
CA ILE A 227 10.79 -6.52 5.83
C ILE A 227 9.48 -7.14 6.29
N ARG A 228 9.54 -8.04 7.28
CA ARG A 228 8.39 -8.74 7.82
C ARG A 228 8.16 -8.34 9.26
N VAL A 229 6.95 -7.93 9.58
CA VAL A 229 6.54 -7.57 10.95
C VAL A 229 5.59 -8.61 11.50
N CYS A 230 4.50 -8.89 10.81
CA CYS A 230 3.57 -9.98 11.08
C CYS A 230 3.89 -11.20 10.20
N GLU A 231 3.25 -12.35 10.45
CA GLU A 231 3.47 -13.61 9.75
C GLU A 231 2.15 -14.14 9.18
N GLY A 232 2.26 -14.94 8.12
CA GLY A 232 1.17 -15.82 7.66
C GLY A 232 -0.03 -15.09 7.05
N ILE A 233 0.16 -13.88 6.53
CA ILE A 233 -0.92 -13.05 5.98
C ILE A 233 -1.01 -13.26 4.49
N ALA A 234 -2.20 -13.55 3.98
CA ALA A 234 -2.54 -13.47 2.57
C ALA A 234 -3.41 -12.23 2.31
N ILE A 235 -3.28 -11.63 1.13
CA ILE A 235 -4.02 -10.43 0.76
C ILE A 235 -5.52 -10.70 0.47
N ASP A 236 -5.94 -11.97 0.61
CA ASP A 236 -7.28 -12.49 0.30
C ASP A 236 -7.77 -13.50 1.36
N ASP A 237 -7.27 -13.41 2.61
CA ASP A 237 -7.68 -14.31 3.72
C ASP A 237 -8.85 -13.76 4.57
N GLY A 238 -9.33 -12.55 4.27
CA GLY A 238 -10.48 -11.92 4.92
C GLY A 238 -10.17 -11.22 6.24
N THR A 239 -8.90 -11.16 6.67
CA THR A 239 -8.51 -10.66 7.99
C THR A 239 -7.28 -9.74 7.91
N LEU A 240 -6.95 -9.13 9.05
CA LEU A 240 -5.73 -8.35 9.22
C LEU A 240 -4.84 -9.03 10.26
N SER A 241 -3.54 -8.79 10.20
CA SER A 241 -2.63 -9.11 11.31
C SER A 241 -2.06 -7.86 11.92
N MET A 242 -1.84 -7.89 13.23
CA MET A 242 -1.41 -6.73 13.98
C MET A 242 -0.22 -7.05 14.89
N ALA A 243 0.75 -6.15 14.93
CA ALA A 243 1.90 -6.22 15.83
C ALA A 243 1.99 -4.93 16.67
N VAL A 244 2.04 -5.09 17.99
CA VAL A 244 2.17 -3.98 18.94
C VAL A 244 3.53 -4.05 19.63
N LEU A 245 4.38 -3.06 19.41
CA LEU A 245 5.64 -2.90 20.15
C LEU A 245 5.34 -2.31 21.52
N LYS A 246 5.41 -3.14 22.56
CA LYS A 246 5.11 -2.75 23.96
C LYS A 246 6.06 -1.67 24.48
N ARG A 247 7.33 -1.76 24.13
CA ARG A 247 8.36 -0.83 24.59
C ARG A 247 9.51 -0.71 23.59
N ALA A 248 9.91 0.51 23.29
CA ALA A 248 11.10 0.83 22.50
C ALA A 248 12.31 1.04 23.43
N ALA A 249 12.99 -0.03 23.82
CA ALA A 249 14.22 0.06 24.64
C ALA A 249 15.46 -0.11 23.74
N GLN A 250 16.46 0.71 23.94
CA GLN A 250 17.70 0.71 23.14
C GLN A 250 18.35 -0.68 23.04
N ARG A 251 18.35 -1.43 24.16
CA ARG A 251 18.93 -2.77 24.24
C ARG A 251 18.20 -3.83 23.41
N ASP A 252 16.90 -3.63 23.13
CA ASP A 252 16.07 -4.58 22.40
C ASP A 252 16.08 -4.31 20.87
N MET A 253 16.51 -3.09 20.45
CA MET A 253 16.50 -2.68 19.05
C MET A 253 17.36 -3.52 18.11
N PRO A 254 18.63 -3.91 18.45
CA PRO A 254 19.43 -4.72 17.54
C PRO A 254 18.76 -6.07 17.21
N THR A 255 18.14 -6.70 18.20
CA THR A 255 17.44 -7.98 18.00
C THR A 255 16.14 -7.81 17.23
N LEU A 256 15.38 -6.73 17.48
CA LEU A 256 14.19 -6.39 16.70
C LEU A 256 14.53 -6.12 15.23
N ILE A 257 15.53 -5.29 14.95
CA ILE A 257 15.96 -4.98 13.59
C ILE A 257 16.41 -6.24 12.85
N ASN A 258 17.20 -7.10 13.50
CA ASN A 258 17.62 -8.36 12.89
C ASN A 258 16.42 -9.25 12.53
N ARG A 259 15.39 -9.25 13.37
CA ARG A 259 14.17 -10.07 13.16
C ARG A 259 13.29 -9.55 12.04
N LEU A 260 13.30 -8.25 11.72
CA LEU A 260 12.57 -7.70 10.57
C LEU A 260 13.03 -8.30 9.22
N PHE A 261 14.26 -8.81 9.16
CA PHE A 261 14.85 -9.42 7.96
C PHE A 261 14.97 -10.96 8.06
N SER A 262 14.43 -11.57 9.14
CA SER A 262 14.58 -12.98 9.41
C SER A 262 13.29 -13.74 9.15
N GLU A 263 13.32 -14.70 8.24
CA GLU A 263 12.21 -15.64 8.01
C GLU A 263 12.06 -16.67 9.13
N LYS A 264 13.18 -17.08 9.76
CA LYS A 264 13.17 -18.10 10.82
C LYS A 264 12.72 -17.55 12.16
N ASN A 265 13.03 -16.30 12.45
CA ASN A 265 12.75 -15.64 13.74
C ASN A 265 12.15 -14.26 13.50
N PRO A 266 10.89 -14.16 13.07
CA PRO A 266 10.27 -12.91 12.70
C PRO A 266 10.06 -11.96 13.88
N ALA A 267 9.78 -10.68 13.55
CA ALA A 267 9.60 -9.63 14.56
C ALA A 267 8.40 -9.92 15.48
N ALA A 268 7.35 -10.53 14.97
CA ALA A 268 6.15 -10.92 15.69
C ALA A 268 6.45 -11.78 16.94
N ARG A 269 7.46 -12.66 16.87
CA ARG A 269 7.88 -13.55 17.98
C ARG A 269 8.87 -12.90 18.96
N HIS A 270 9.10 -11.58 18.88
CA HIS A 270 9.97 -10.91 19.83
C HIS A 270 9.24 -10.64 21.16
N LYS A 271 9.93 -10.82 22.31
CA LYS A 271 9.34 -10.63 23.66
C LYS A 271 8.68 -9.27 23.91
N GLN A 272 9.12 -8.21 23.21
CA GLN A 272 8.56 -6.88 23.29
C GLN A 272 7.42 -6.63 22.30
N VAL A 273 7.09 -7.59 21.45
CA VAL A 273 6.00 -7.51 20.49
C VAL A 273 4.84 -8.35 20.99
N ALA A 274 3.64 -7.81 20.98
CA ALA A 274 2.41 -8.57 21.02
C ALA A 274 1.92 -8.70 19.59
N HIS A 275 1.51 -9.89 19.21
CA HIS A 275 1.05 -10.20 17.87
C HIS A 275 -0.38 -10.73 17.93
N PHE A 276 -1.20 -10.32 16.97
CA PHE A 276 -2.58 -10.75 16.80
C PHE A 276 -2.78 -11.15 15.35
N ASP A 277 -3.30 -12.34 15.13
CA ASP A 277 -3.76 -12.84 13.84
C ASP A 277 -5.28 -12.74 13.76
N ASP A 278 -5.83 -12.89 12.57
CA ASP A 278 -7.28 -12.95 12.30
C ASP A 278 -8.06 -11.74 12.87
N VAL A 279 -7.47 -10.55 12.76
CA VAL A 279 -8.06 -9.32 13.30
C VAL A 279 -9.13 -8.80 12.34
N GLY A 280 -10.40 -8.89 12.75
CA GLY A 280 -11.52 -8.28 12.03
C GLY A 280 -11.68 -6.80 12.35
N HIS A 281 -11.51 -6.42 13.62
CA HIS A 281 -11.67 -5.06 14.11
C HIS A 281 -10.73 -4.77 15.28
N ALA A 282 -10.21 -3.55 15.33
CA ALA A 282 -9.38 -3.07 16.43
C ALA A 282 -9.51 -1.55 16.61
N VAL A 283 -9.21 -1.09 17.83
CA VAL A 283 -9.16 0.32 18.20
C VAL A 283 -7.79 0.63 18.80
N VAL A 284 -7.17 1.73 18.36
CA VAL A 284 -5.92 2.23 18.90
C VAL A 284 -6.14 3.66 19.42
N GLU A 285 -5.86 3.88 20.70
CA GLU A 285 -6.07 5.18 21.37
C GLU A 285 -4.79 5.65 22.02
N THR A 286 -4.53 6.97 21.97
CA THR A 286 -3.45 7.53 22.75
C THR A 286 -3.78 7.55 24.24
N VAL A 287 -2.81 7.13 25.06
CA VAL A 287 -2.88 7.27 26.52
C VAL A 287 -1.88 8.32 27.04
N SER A 288 -1.18 8.99 26.13
CA SER A 288 -0.17 9.99 26.47
C SER A 288 -0.74 11.40 26.60
N LYS A 289 -0.27 12.11 27.63
CA LYS A 289 -0.54 13.54 27.82
C LYS A 289 0.77 14.32 27.87
N ASP A 290 0.74 15.59 27.50
CA ASP A 290 1.84 16.51 27.68
C ASP A 290 1.95 17.01 29.14
N LYS A 291 2.91 17.88 29.40
CA LYS A 291 3.12 18.45 30.74
C LYS A 291 1.96 19.34 31.23
N GLN A 292 1.11 19.80 30.32
CA GLN A 292 -0.07 20.60 30.58
C GLN A 292 -1.35 19.74 30.68
N GLY A 293 -1.24 18.41 30.56
CA GLY A 293 -2.37 17.48 30.59
C GLY A 293 -3.14 17.34 29.28
N LYS A 294 -2.69 17.99 28.19
CA LYS A 294 -3.29 17.88 26.87
C LYS A 294 -2.91 16.54 26.22
N ILE A 295 -3.86 15.93 25.54
CA ILE A 295 -3.66 14.69 24.78
C ILE A 295 -2.54 14.88 23.73
N ARG A 296 -1.66 13.90 23.63
CA ARG A 296 -0.63 13.82 22.60
C ARG A 296 -1.10 12.87 21.51
N PRO A 297 -1.43 13.36 20.31
CA PRO A 297 -1.98 12.52 19.25
C PRO A 297 -0.96 11.55 18.69
N LEU A 298 -1.46 10.46 18.12
CA LEU A 298 -0.69 9.43 17.44
C LEU A 298 -0.44 9.85 15.99
N PRO A 299 0.81 9.85 15.53
CA PRO A 299 1.09 9.95 14.10
C PRO A 299 0.61 8.68 13.40
N LEU A 300 -0.02 8.83 12.24
CA LEU A 300 -0.64 7.77 11.45
C LEU A 300 -0.10 7.77 10.02
N GLN A 301 0.20 6.58 9.51
CA GLN A 301 0.55 6.34 8.12
C GLN A 301 -0.32 5.23 7.51
N VAL A 302 -0.51 5.29 6.20
CA VAL A 302 -1.23 4.31 5.38
C VAL A 302 -0.45 4.05 4.12
N ASP A 303 -0.15 2.78 3.84
CA ASP A 303 0.60 2.34 2.65
C ASP A 303 1.90 3.16 2.39
N GLY A 304 2.57 3.56 3.49
CA GLY A 304 3.79 4.33 3.43
C GLY A 304 3.62 5.86 3.29
N ASP A 305 2.39 6.38 3.30
CA ASP A 305 2.08 7.81 3.27
C ASP A 305 1.63 8.31 4.64
N TYR A 306 2.20 9.43 5.11
CA TYR A 306 1.78 10.08 6.35
C TYR A 306 0.45 10.81 6.17
N ILE A 307 -0.58 10.39 6.93
CA ILE A 307 -1.95 10.94 6.81
C ILE A 307 -2.38 11.80 8.00
N GLY A 308 -1.45 12.21 8.84
CA GLY A 308 -1.73 13.14 9.95
C GLY A 308 -1.63 12.50 11.32
N GLU A 309 -2.32 13.08 12.28
CA GLU A 309 -2.32 12.65 13.69
C GLU A 309 -3.76 12.44 14.17
N ARG A 310 -3.97 11.43 15.04
CA ARG A 310 -5.27 11.06 15.60
C ARG A 310 -5.15 10.78 17.09
N ASP A 311 -6.20 11.06 17.85
CA ASP A 311 -6.29 10.67 19.27
C ASP A 311 -6.77 9.23 19.40
N ARG A 312 -7.64 8.80 18.47
CA ARG A 312 -8.23 7.47 18.37
C ARG A 312 -8.28 7.07 16.91
N ILE A 313 -8.00 5.81 16.63
CA ILE A 313 -7.96 5.18 15.31
C ILE A 313 -8.85 3.94 15.40
N GLU A 314 -9.74 3.75 14.44
CA GLU A 314 -10.54 2.55 14.27
C GLU A 314 -10.07 1.80 13.04
N LEU A 315 -9.83 0.50 13.18
CA LEU A 315 -9.27 -0.38 12.15
C LEU A 315 -10.24 -1.51 11.87
N ARG A 316 -10.47 -1.83 10.60
CA ARG A 316 -11.34 -2.93 10.18
C ARG A 316 -10.75 -3.67 8.98
N ALA A 317 -10.92 -4.99 8.95
CA ALA A 317 -10.78 -5.77 7.74
C ALA A 317 -12.01 -5.56 6.85
N VAL A 318 -11.80 -5.44 5.55
CA VAL A 318 -12.87 -5.34 4.55
C VAL A 318 -12.62 -6.39 3.48
N PRO A 319 -13.19 -7.60 3.66
CA PRO A 319 -12.96 -8.73 2.77
C PRO A 319 -13.46 -8.46 1.36
N ALA A 320 -12.73 -8.96 0.37
CA ALA A 320 -13.06 -8.91 -1.05
C ALA A 320 -13.45 -7.50 -1.54
N ALA A 321 -12.79 -6.45 -1.03
CA ALA A 321 -13.17 -5.07 -1.25
C ALA A 321 -12.60 -4.47 -2.54
N LEU A 322 -11.62 -5.10 -3.17
CA LEU A 322 -11.01 -4.62 -4.41
C LEU A 322 -10.91 -5.72 -5.45
N THR A 323 -11.32 -5.42 -6.67
CA THR A 323 -11.07 -6.28 -7.82
C THR A 323 -9.74 -5.90 -8.46
N VAL A 324 -8.83 -6.87 -8.67
CA VAL A 324 -7.52 -6.63 -9.29
C VAL A 324 -7.30 -7.53 -10.50
N VAL A 325 -6.48 -7.04 -11.42
CA VAL A 325 -5.94 -7.79 -12.56
C VAL A 325 -4.43 -7.72 -12.49
N ALA A 326 -3.80 -8.88 -12.20
CA ALA A 326 -2.35 -8.98 -12.01
C ALA A 326 -1.83 -10.36 -12.46
#